data_4a431f553a69fe3fe9e068125dc4f977
#
_entry.id   4a431f553a69fe3fe9e068125dc4f977
#
_cell.length_a   1.000
_cell.length_b   1.000
_cell.length_c   1.000
_cell.angle_alpha   90.00
_cell.angle_beta   90.00
_cell.angle_gamma   90.00
#
_symmetry.space_group_name_H-M   'P 1'
#
loop_
_entity.id
_entity.type
_entity.pdbx_description
1 polymer ?
#
loop_
_entity_poly.entity_id
_entity_poly.type
_entity_poly.pdbx_seq_one_letter_code
_entity_poly.pdbx_strand_id
1 'polypeptide(L)'
;MKVKEPCRACLEGLIEKTVSLSAGGARVMSSSLALLDRLYTPDATPPAIANMLLDHIRRKTGVYDPYATIKYLEYKEALSFMRNLRDKRPVSLSDHIQLSALGNSTDFFTGGSFHPGSFVFEGDMERIENILLSGEDEILMLGDNMGDLVFDQPLASFLEERGKTVFYAVKGSPVQNDVSLEDIARHDLGSVYSYILSTEKAHVGLSGEDITGPIERLWTGGGPVIAKGMGNFETISEFDDERQVIYIMKVKCPAVAEAVQSWIGTYIARVR
;
A
#
# COMPACT_ATOMS: atom_id res chain seq x y z
N MET A 1 4.63 8.44 -9.95
CA MET A 1 5.92 8.68 -10.64
C MET A 1 6.02 7.84 -11.91
N LYS A 2 6.64 8.37 -12.96
CA LYS A 2 6.87 7.64 -14.22
C LYS A 2 7.91 6.53 -14.06
N VAL A 3 7.88 5.55 -14.98
CA VAL A 3 8.88 4.47 -14.99
C VAL A 3 10.30 5.02 -15.13
N LYS A 4 11.23 4.34 -14.47
CA LYS A 4 12.68 4.54 -14.57
C LYS A 4 13.34 3.20 -14.89
N GLU A 5 14.57 3.22 -15.35
CA GLU A 5 15.29 2.00 -15.76
C GLU A 5 15.13 0.81 -14.79
N PRO A 6 15.28 0.95 -13.46
CA PRO A 6 15.12 -0.18 -12.53
C PRO A 6 13.70 -0.76 -12.47
N CYS A 7 12.67 -0.03 -12.93
CA CYS A 7 11.27 -0.49 -12.87
C CYS A 7 11.04 -1.71 -13.78
N ARG A 8 11.82 -1.84 -14.87
CA ARG A 8 11.67 -2.97 -15.79
C ARG A 8 11.92 -4.30 -15.09
N ALA A 9 13.04 -4.44 -14.41
CA ALA A 9 13.39 -5.65 -13.66
C ALA A 9 12.35 -5.98 -12.57
N CYS A 10 11.81 -4.95 -11.90
CA CYS A 10 10.74 -5.11 -10.91
C CYS A 10 9.45 -5.70 -11.55
N LEU A 11 9.04 -5.19 -12.72
CA LEU A 11 7.86 -5.68 -13.44
C LEU A 11 8.07 -7.09 -14.02
N GLU A 12 9.27 -7.42 -14.48
CA GLU A 12 9.64 -8.80 -14.87
C GLU A 12 9.52 -9.75 -13.68
N GLY A 13 10.05 -9.39 -12.51
CA GLY A 13 9.89 -10.16 -11.28
C GLY A 13 8.44 -10.31 -10.83
N LEU A 14 7.59 -9.28 -11.02
CA LEU A 14 6.15 -9.38 -10.80
C LEU A 14 5.50 -10.42 -11.70
N ILE A 15 5.84 -10.42 -12.99
CA ILE A 15 5.34 -11.43 -13.95
C ILE A 15 5.73 -12.83 -13.49
N GLU A 16 7.03 -13.07 -13.20
CA GLU A 16 7.55 -14.36 -12.78
C GLU A 16 6.82 -14.90 -11.54
N LYS A 17 6.71 -14.04 -10.51
CA LYS A 17 6.01 -14.40 -9.26
C LYS A 17 4.55 -14.71 -9.50
N THR A 18 3.83 -13.86 -10.24
CA THR A 18 2.39 -14.02 -10.46
C THR A 18 2.08 -15.25 -11.33
N VAL A 19 2.85 -15.47 -12.39
CA VAL A 19 2.73 -16.65 -13.25
C VAL A 19 2.99 -17.94 -12.46
N SER A 20 4.03 -17.94 -11.61
CA SER A 20 4.34 -19.08 -10.73
C SER A 20 3.20 -19.38 -9.75
N LEU A 21 2.69 -18.37 -9.05
CA LEU A 21 1.59 -18.49 -8.10
C LEU A 21 0.27 -18.93 -8.76
N SER A 22 0.10 -18.59 -10.04
CA SER A 22 -1.07 -18.96 -10.84
C SER A 22 -0.92 -20.32 -11.55
N ALA A 23 0.16 -21.07 -11.29
CA ALA A 23 0.53 -22.27 -12.05
C ALA A 23 0.53 -22.04 -13.57
N GLY A 24 0.83 -20.81 -14.00
CA GLY A 24 0.92 -20.43 -15.41
C GLY A 24 2.16 -21.02 -16.08
N GLY A 25 1.99 -21.52 -17.29
CA GLY A 25 3.10 -22.12 -18.05
C GLY A 25 3.87 -21.11 -18.89
N ALA A 26 4.87 -21.61 -19.65
CA ALA A 26 5.76 -20.81 -20.50
C ALA A 26 5.04 -19.88 -21.49
N ARG A 27 3.85 -20.26 -21.97
CA ARG A 27 3.05 -19.41 -22.87
C ARG A 27 2.53 -18.15 -22.17
N VAL A 28 2.08 -18.27 -20.91
CA VAL A 28 1.63 -17.12 -20.12
C VAL A 28 2.82 -16.20 -19.84
N MET A 29 3.96 -16.79 -19.43
CA MET A 29 5.21 -16.06 -19.21
C MET A 29 5.61 -15.25 -20.45
N SER A 30 5.78 -15.91 -21.60
CA SER A 30 6.20 -15.23 -22.84
C SER A 30 5.21 -14.15 -23.29
N SER A 31 3.90 -14.39 -23.16
CA SER A 31 2.90 -13.39 -23.56
C SER A 31 2.86 -12.20 -22.61
N SER A 32 3.16 -12.39 -21.32
CA SER A 32 3.22 -11.32 -20.32
C SER A 32 4.47 -10.45 -20.53
N LEU A 33 5.62 -11.05 -20.82
CA LEU A 33 6.85 -10.30 -21.17
C LEU A 33 6.68 -9.51 -22.46
N ALA A 34 6.07 -10.09 -23.50
CA ALA A 34 5.75 -9.37 -24.73
C ALA A 34 4.73 -8.23 -24.51
N LEU A 35 3.84 -8.36 -23.53
CA LEU A 35 2.94 -7.28 -23.14
C LEU A 35 3.72 -6.18 -22.41
N LEU A 36 4.62 -6.54 -21.49
CA LEU A 36 5.50 -5.58 -20.79
C LEU A 36 6.29 -4.73 -21.80
N ASP A 37 6.88 -5.36 -22.84
CA ASP A 37 7.64 -4.62 -23.88
C ASP A 37 6.82 -3.54 -24.58
N ARG A 38 5.52 -3.77 -24.77
CA ARG A 38 4.60 -2.80 -25.38
C ARG A 38 4.16 -1.69 -24.44
N LEU A 39 4.00 -2.02 -23.14
CA LEU A 39 3.49 -1.10 -22.13
C LEU A 39 4.57 -0.21 -21.53
N TYR A 40 5.84 -0.63 -21.62
CA TYR A 40 6.95 0.07 -21.00
C TYR A 40 7.34 1.28 -21.81
N THR A 41 6.61 2.38 -21.61
CA THR A 41 6.83 3.66 -22.26
C THR A 41 7.21 4.73 -21.23
N PRO A 42 7.97 5.78 -21.60
CA PRO A 42 8.43 6.80 -20.65
C PRO A 42 7.32 7.50 -19.87
N ASP A 43 6.11 7.56 -20.43
CA ASP A 43 4.96 8.23 -19.82
C ASP A 43 4.13 7.32 -18.89
N ALA A 44 4.39 6.01 -18.90
CA ALA A 44 3.68 5.07 -18.07
C ALA A 44 4.12 5.15 -16.59
N THR A 45 3.25 4.77 -15.68
CA THR A 45 3.60 4.54 -14.27
C THR A 45 3.78 3.05 -14.00
N PRO A 46 4.69 2.64 -13.08
CA PRO A 46 4.86 1.23 -12.76
C PRO A 46 3.55 0.53 -12.34
N PRO A 47 2.67 1.13 -11.48
CA PRO A 47 1.39 0.53 -11.14
C PRO A 47 0.43 0.36 -12.33
N ALA A 48 0.38 1.30 -13.27
CA ALA A 48 -0.48 1.16 -14.45
C ALA A 48 -0.07 -0.04 -15.31
N ILE A 49 1.24 -0.23 -15.51
CA ILE A 49 1.77 -1.41 -16.22
C ILE A 49 1.47 -2.67 -15.43
N ALA A 50 1.73 -2.67 -14.10
CA ALA A 50 1.48 -3.81 -13.23
C ALA A 50 0.01 -4.27 -13.30
N ASN A 51 -0.95 -3.34 -13.24
CA ASN A 51 -2.37 -3.62 -13.33
C ASN A 51 -2.75 -4.35 -14.63
N MET A 52 -2.21 -3.88 -15.76
CA MET A 52 -2.45 -4.53 -17.06
C MET A 52 -1.81 -5.91 -17.16
N LEU A 53 -0.62 -6.12 -16.59
CA LEU A 53 0.05 -7.41 -16.55
C LEU A 53 -0.70 -8.42 -15.66
N LEU A 54 -1.12 -7.99 -14.47
CA LEU A 54 -1.87 -8.81 -13.53
C LEU A 54 -3.22 -9.25 -14.10
N ASP A 55 -3.94 -8.33 -14.75
CA ASP A 55 -5.19 -8.65 -15.43
C ASP A 55 -4.97 -9.61 -16.63
N HIS A 56 -3.90 -9.42 -17.41
CA HIS A 56 -3.53 -10.35 -18.48
C HIS A 56 -3.27 -11.76 -17.95
N ILE A 57 -2.48 -11.90 -16.89
CA ILE A 57 -2.15 -13.20 -16.29
C ILE A 57 -3.42 -13.85 -15.72
N ARG A 58 -4.26 -13.10 -15.00
CA ARG A 58 -5.55 -13.56 -14.47
C ARG A 58 -6.44 -14.12 -15.57
N ARG A 59 -6.60 -13.40 -16.68
CA ARG A 59 -7.39 -13.87 -17.85
C ARG A 59 -6.81 -15.12 -18.51
N LYS A 60 -5.48 -15.27 -18.53
CA LYS A 60 -4.82 -16.43 -19.17
C LYS A 60 -4.82 -17.67 -18.32
N THR A 61 -4.76 -17.53 -17.00
CA THR A 61 -4.68 -18.65 -16.06
C THR A 61 -6.03 -19.03 -15.47
N GLY A 62 -7.00 -18.11 -15.44
CA GLY A 62 -8.27 -18.26 -14.73
C GLY A 62 -8.14 -18.20 -13.20
N VAL A 63 -6.93 -17.96 -12.66
CA VAL A 63 -6.71 -17.86 -11.21
C VAL A 63 -7.03 -16.45 -10.76
N TYR A 64 -8.06 -16.31 -9.94
CA TYR A 64 -8.60 -15.02 -9.52
C TYR A 64 -7.71 -14.32 -8.49
N ASP A 65 -7.28 -15.02 -7.43
CA ASP A 65 -6.39 -14.48 -6.38
C ASP A 65 -5.19 -15.41 -6.15
N PRO A 66 -4.12 -15.26 -6.92
CA PRO A 66 -2.92 -16.08 -6.74
C PRO A 66 -2.16 -15.78 -5.46
N TYR A 67 -2.42 -14.62 -4.82
CA TYR A 67 -1.74 -14.18 -3.61
C TYR A 67 -2.49 -14.51 -2.31
N ALA A 68 -3.66 -15.17 -2.36
CA ALA A 68 -4.50 -15.44 -1.19
C ALA A 68 -3.74 -16.07 -0.01
N THR A 69 -2.88 -17.07 -0.28
CA THR A 69 -2.08 -17.73 0.76
C THR A 69 -1.05 -16.78 1.35
N ILE A 70 -0.38 -15.97 0.52
CA ILE A 70 0.62 -14.99 0.95
C ILE A 70 -0.04 -13.96 1.87
N LYS A 71 -1.18 -13.38 1.45
CA LYS A 71 -1.96 -12.42 2.24
C LYS A 71 -2.33 -12.96 3.61
N TYR A 72 -2.82 -14.20 3.66
CA TYR A 72 -3.17 -14.84 4.93
C TYR A 72 -1.96 -15.02 5.86
N LEU A 73 -0.81 -15.44 5.32
CA LEU A 73 0.41 -15.59 6.10
C LEU A 73 0.91 -14.25 6.64
N GLU A 74 0.96 -13.21 5.79
CA GLU A 74 1.33 -11.85 6.19
C GLU A 74 0.44 -11.33 7.34
N TYR A 75 -0.88 -11.51 7.21
CA TYR A 75 -1.83 -11.15 8.26
C TYR A 75 -1.55 -11.87 9.59
N LYS A 76 -1.32 -13.20 9.55
CA LYS A 76 -1.03 -13.99 10.74
C LYS A 76 0.28 -13.59 11.42
N GLU A 77 1.30 -13.31 10.65
CA GLU A 77 2.59 -12.85 11.14
C GLU A 77 2.48 -11.45 11.75
N ALA A 78 1.76 -10.53 11.09
CA ALA A 78 1.47 -9.21 11.61
C ALA A 78 0.76 -9.28 12.98
N LEU A 79 -0.28 -10.12 13.12
CA LEU A 79 -0.96 -10.35 14.40
C LEU A 79 -0.03 -10.93 15.47
N SER A 80 0.86 -11.84 15.09
CA SER A 80 1.84 -12.42 16.01
C SER A 80 2.82 -11.37 16.51
N PHE A 81 3.33 -10.56 15.61
CA PHE A 81 4.23 -9.45 15.93
C PHE A 81 3.58 -8.45 16.89
N MET A 82 2.36 -8.00 16.58
CA MET A 82 1.64 -7.03 17.42
C MET A 82 1.34 -7.58 18.82
N ARG A 83 1.11 -8.88 18.96
CA ARG A 83 0.97 -9.51 20.28
C ARG A 83 2.26 -9.44 21.10
N ASN A 84 3.41 -9.57 20.46
CA ASN A 84 4.72 -9.50 21.11
C ASN A 84 5.15 -8.06 21.47
N LEU A 85 4.52 -7.04 20.85
CA LEU A 85 4.76 -5.62 21.16
C LEU A 85 4.01 -5.12 22.41
N ARG A 86 3.25 -5.96 23.12
CA ARG A 86 2.36 -5.54 24.22
C ARG A 86 3.00 -4.65 25.27
N ASP A 87 4.31 -4.82 25.53
CA ASP A 87 5.06 -4.04 26.51
C ASP A 87 5.67 -2.74 25.95
N LYS A 88 5.54 -2.50 24.63
CA LYS A 88 6.08 -1.31 23.93
C LYS A 88 4.99 -0.66 23.06
N ARG A 89 3.86 -0.35 23.67
CA ARG A 89 2.76 0.29 22.94
C ARG A 89 3.17 1.70 22.50
N PRO A 90 2.78 2.11 21.26
CA PRO A 90 2.96 3.48 20.82
C PRO A 90 2.21 4.42 21.76
N VAL A 91 2.79 5.59 22.05
CA VAL A 91 2.22 6.59 22.96
C VAL A 91 1.95 7.90 22.22
N SER A 92 2.90 8.35 21.39
CA SER A 92 2.80 9.58 20.61
C SER A 92 2.25 9.31 19.20
N LEU A 93 1.79 10.34 18.50
CA LEU A 93 1.45 10.23 17.07
C LEU A 93 2.64 9.72 16.26
N SER A 94 3.85 10.19 16.58
CA SER A 94 5.09 9.73 15.93
C SER A 94 5.30 8.23 16.07
N ASP A 95 5.06 7.67 17.28
CA ASP A 95 5.20 6.22 17.50
C ASP A 95 4.17 5.43 16.67
N HIS A 96 2.93 5.92 16.56
CA HIS A 96 1.88 5.28 15.78
C HIS A 96 2.18 5.31 14.27
N ILE A 97 2.70 6.43 13.78
CA ILE A 97 3.12 6.57 12.38
C ILE A 97 4.31 5.65 12.09
N GLN A 98 5.30 5.57 12.97
CA GLN A 98 6.44 4.66 12.82
C GLN A 98 5.99 3.19 12.83
N LEU A 99 5.05 2.83 13.71
CA LEU A 99 4.47 1.50 13.74
C LEU A 99 3.71 1.19 12.43
N SER A 100 2.89 2.11 11.95
CA SER A 100 2.20 1.99 10.66
C SER A 100 3.20 1.84 9.49
N ALA A 101 4.29 2.64 9.48
CA ALA A 101 5.33 2.51 8.47
C ALA A 101 6.02 1.14 8.49
N LEU A 102 6.22 0.58 9.69
CA LEU A 102 6.83 -0.74 9.87
C LEU A 102 6.01 -1.85 9.20
N GLY A 103 4.69 -1.75 9.20
CA GLY A 103 3.80 -2.70 8.50
C GLY A 103 4.13 -2.83 7.00
N ASN A 104 4.62 -1.78 6.37
CA ASN A 104 4.95 -1.76 4.93
C ASN A 104 6.27 -2.49 4.59
N SER A 105 6.67 -3.46 5.39
CA SER A 105 7.90 -4.23 5.22
C SER A 105 7.62 -5.67 4.81
N THR A 106 7.58 -5.97 3.49
CA THR A 106 7.51 -7.37 3.03
C THR A 106 8.70 -8.20 3.49
N ASP A 107 9.89 -7.59 3.68
CA ASP A 107 11.07 -8.29 4.18
C ASP A 107 10.92 -8.74 5.64
N PHE A 108 10.00 -8.12 6.36
CA PHE A 108 9.65 -8.48 7.72
C PHE A 108 8.98 -9.86 7.80
N PHE A 109 8.21 -10.23 6.77
CA PHE A 109 7.41 -11.44 6.71
C PHE A 109 8.02 -12.55 5.85
N THR A 110 9.01 -12.26 5.01
CA THR A 110 9.61 -13.22 4.06
C THR A 110 10.92 -13.86 4.55
N GLY A 111 11.16 -13.92 5.86
CA GLY A 111 12.28 -14.65 6.45
C GLY A 111 13.52 -13.82 6.78
N GLY A 112 13.49 -12.53 6.57
CA GLY A 112 14.46 -11.59 7.14
C GLY A 112 14.10 -11.34 8.61
N SER A 113 14.96 -11.67 9.56
CA SER A 113 14.76 -11.29 10.96
C SER A 113 14.70 -9.76 11.05
N PHE A 114 13.58 -9.24 11.60
CA PHE A 114 13.52 -7.83 11.94
C PHE A 114 14.55 -7.55 13.04
N HIS A 115 15.53 -6.75 12.69
CA HIS A 115 16.48 -6.23 13.67
C HIS A 115 16.06 -4.80 14.05
N PRO A 116 15.66 -4.54 15.28
CA PRO A 116 15.30 -3.18 15.72
C PRO A 116 16.36 -2.13 15.43
N GLY A 117 17.63 -2.52 15.38
CA GLY A 117 18.76 -1.66 15.01
C GLY A 117 18.84 -1.28 13.52
N SER A 118 18.05 -1.91 12.66
CA SER A 118 17.99 -1.58 11.22
C SER A 118 16.78 -0.71 10.84
N PHE A 119 15.93 -0.34 11.80
CA PHE A 119 14.80 0.53 11.58
C PHE A 119 15.26 1.99 11.51
N VAL A 120 15.36 2.51 10.30
CA VAL A 120 15.66 3.92 10.05
C VAL A 120 14.37 4.58 9.58
N PHE A 121 13.96 5.63 10.27
CA PHE A 121 12.74 6.38 9.96
C PHE A 121 13.05 7.86 9.72
N GLU A 122 12.49 8.40 8.64
CA GLU A 122 12.51 9.82 8.31
C GLU A 122 11.08 10.33 8.19
N GLY A 123 10.74 11.38 8.91
CA GLY A 123 9.38 11.92 8.91
C GLY A 123 9.33 13.43 9.10
N ASP A 124 8.41 14.06 8.39
CA ASP A 124 8.05 15.48 8.56
C ASP A 124 6.99 15.60 9.68
N MET A 125 7.39 15.14 10.88
CA MET A 125 6.45 14.89 11.97
C MET A 125 5.70 16.11 12.44
N GLU A 126 6.33 17.28 12.53
CA GLU A 126 5.67 18.53 12.94
C GLU A 126 4.56 18.91 11.94
N ARG A 127 4.85 18.83 10.64
CA ARG A 127 3.87 19.12 9.60
C ARG A 127 2.74 18.09 9.60
N ILE A 128 3.06 16.80 9.75
CA ILE A 128 2.08 15.70 9.79
C ILE A 128 1.17 15.86 11.01
N GLU A 129 1.71 16.18 12.17
CA GLU A 129 0.94 16.41 13.39
C GLU A 129 -0.05 17.56 13.22
N ASN A 130 0.39 18.67 12.66
CA ASN A 130 -0.48 19.80 12.36
C ASN A 130 -1.62 19.42 11.41
N ILE A 131 -1.33 18.65 10.34
CA ILE A 131 -2.33 18.21 9.38
C ILE A 131 -3.36 17.28 10.03
N LEU A 132 -2.90 16.29 10.78
CA LEU A 132 -3.77 15.24 11.32
C LEU A 132 -4.55 15.67 12.55
N LEU A 133 -3.99 16.52 13.41
CA LEU A 133 -4.63 16.91 14.68
C LEU A 133 -5.36 18.25 14.59
N SER A 134 -4.88 19.20 13.79
CA SER A 134 -5.49 20.54 13.67
C SER A 134 -6.30 20.73 12.37
N GLY A 135 -6.21 19.80 11.43
CA GLY A 135 -6.96 19.82 10.17
C GLY A 135 -8.40 19.31 10.31
N GLU A 136 -9.05 19.08 9.16
CA GLU A 136 -10.40 18.53 9.06
C GLU A 136 -10.54 17.18 9.79
N ASP A 137 -11.76 16.87 10.24
CA ASP A 137 -11.97 15.70 11.10
C ASP A 137 -12.07 14.38 10.31
N GLU A 138 -12.45 14.43 9.04
CA GLU A 138 -12.53 13.24 8.19
C GLU A 138 -11.17 12.94 7.52
N ILE A 139 -10.61 11.77 7.78
CA ILE A 139 -9.33 11.30 7.26
C ILE A 139 -9.56 10.11 6.33
N LEU A 140 -9.09 10.22 5.09
CA LEU A 140 -9.03 9.08 4.16
C LEU A 140 -7.69 8.36 4.32
N MET A 141 -7.72 7.10 4.72
CA MET A 141 -6.52 6.26 4.81
C MET A 141 -6.56 5.17 3.73
N LEU A 142 -5.68 5.28 2.75
CA LEU A 142 -5.55 4.33 1.64
C LEU A 142 -4.64 3.19 2.08
N GLY A 143 -5.20 2.00 2.30
CA GLY A 143 -4.46 0.80 2.68
C GLY A 143 -3.56 0.26 1.56
N ASP A 144 -2.63 -0.61 1.94
CA ASP A 144 -1.69 -1.30 1.04
C ASP A 144 -1.76 -2.81 1.30
N ASN A 145 -0.72 -3.46 1.82
CA ASN A 145 -0.68 -4.91 1.99
C ASN A 145 -1.61 -5.42 3.10
N MET A 146 -1.98 -6.71 3.03
CA MET A 146 -2.82 -7.38 4.03
C MET A 146 -2.23 -7.32 5.44
N GLY A 147 -0.90 -7.35 5.58
CA GLY A 147 -0.19 -7.17 6.86
C GLY A 147 -0.31 -5.75 7.41
N ASP A 148 -0.30 -4.72 6.53
CA ASP A 148 -0.39 -3.31 6.93
C ASP A 148 -1.67 -3.03 7.73
N LEU A 149 -2.79 -3.66 7.38
CA LEU A 149 -4.07 -3.52 8.07
C LEU A 149 -3.95 -3.65 9.60
N VAL A 150 -3.08 -4.53 10.07
CA VAL A 150 -2.86 -4.78 11.51
C VAL A 150 -2.00 -3.69 12.15
N PHE A 151 -1.04 -3.15 11.42
CA PHE A 151 -0.13 -2.09 11.88
C PHE A 151 -0.74 -0.69 11.79
N ASP A 152 -1.70 -0.49 10.89
CA ASP A 152 -2.38 0.77 10.69
C ASP A 152 -3.50 1.01 11.71
N GLN A 153 -4.09 -0.07 12.25
CA GLN A 153 -5.19 -0.01 13.18
C GLN A 153 -4.88 0.82 14.45
N PRO A 154 -3.69 0.71 15.08
CA PRO A 154 -3.35 1.58 16.21
C PRO A 154 -3.30 3.07 15.86
N LEU A 155 -2.84 3.43 14.66
CA LEU A 155 -2.85 4.83 14.20
C LEU A 155 -4.27 5.33 13.99
N ALA A 156 -5.14 4.54 13.35
CA ALA A 156 -6.54 4.88 13.19
C ALA A 156 -7.23 5.10 14.53
N SER A 157 -7.08 4.16 15.48
CA SER A 157 -7.65 4.30 16.83
C SER A 157 -7.12 5.52 17.58
N PHE A 158 -5.82 5.81 17.49
CA PHE A 158 -5.22 7.00 18.10
C PHE A 158 -5.84 8.31 17.59
N LEU A 159 -6.15 8.38 16.30
CA LEU A 159 -6.80 9.53 15.66
C LEU A 159 -8.28 9.61 16.07
N GLU A 160 -8.99 8.48 16.10
CA GLU A 160 -10.40 8.41 16.51
C GLU A 160 -10.58 8.81 17.98
N GLU A 161 -9.69 8.41 18.88
CA GLU A 161 -9.66 8.85 20.29
C GLU A 161 -9.51 10.38 20.44
N ARG A 162 -9.05 11.06 19.38
CA ARG A 162 -8.88 12.52 19.32
C ARG A 162 -9.98 13.23 18.53
N GLY A 163 -11.09 12.53 18.29
CA GLY A 163 -12.27 13.07 17.63
C GLY A 163 -12.22 13.06 16.10
N LYS A 164 -11.22 12.39 15.49
CA LYS A 164 -11.17 12.23 14.04
C LYS A 164 -12.03 11.04 13.59
N THR A 165 -12.47 11.08 12.35
CA THR A 165 -13.17 9.95 11.70
C THR A 165 -12.27 9.38 10.62
N VAL A 166 -11.81 8.14 10.81
CA VAL A 166 -10.90 7.48 9.86
C VAL A 166 -11.68 6.56 8.94
N PHE A 167 -11.61 6.82 7.65
CA PHE A 167 -12.14 5.99 6.57
C PHE A 167 -11.00 5.17 5.97
N TYR A 168 -10.95 3.88 6.26
CA TYR A 168 -9.90 2.99 5.75
C TYR A 168 -10.34 2.37 4.41
N ALA A 169 -9.65 2.72 3.34
CA ALA A 169 -9.96 2.25 1.99
C ALA A 169 -9.12 1.03 1.62
N VAL A 170 -9.78 -0.04 1.20
CA VAL A 170 -9.20 -1.29 0.71
C VAL A 170 -9.48 -1.47 -0.77
N LYS A 171 -8.82 -2.43 -1.44
CA LYS A 171 -9.08 -2.72 -2.86
C LYS A 171 -10.43 -3.39 -3.04
N GLY A 172 -11.10 -3.07 -4.15
CA GLY A 172 -12.41 -3.65 -4.47
C GLY A 172 -12.37 -5.14 -4.76
N SER A 173 -11.26 -5.62 -5.29
CA SER A 173 -11.00 -7.03 -5.54
C SER A 173 -9.51 -7.34 -5.43
N PRO A 174 -9.12 -8.64 -5.34
CA PRO A 174 -7.75 -9.05 -5.09
C PRO A 174 -6.76 -8.53 -6.13
N VAL A 175 -5.68 -7.91 -5.67
CA VAL A 175 -4.54 -7.48 -6.46
C VAL A 175 -3.27 -7.63 -5.63
N GLN A 176 -2.30 -8.37 -6.12
CA GLN A 176 -1.08 -8.70 -5.37
C GLN A 176 -1.40 -9.11 -3.91
N ASN A 177 -0.60 -8.66 -2.95
CA ASN A 177 -0.85 -8.87 -1.52
C ASN A 177 -1.57 -7.69 -0.84
N ASP A 178 -2.14 -6.75 -1.62
CA ASP A 178 -2.97 -5.66 -1.09
C ASP A 178 -4.24 -6.22 -0.44
N VAL A 179 -4.68 -5.57 0.64
CA VAL A 179 -5.94 -5.91 1.31
C VAL A 179 -7.15 -5.55 0.44
N SER A 180 -8.08 -6.47 0.28
CA SER A 180 -9.29 -6.28 -0.52
C SER A 180 -10.57 -6.50 0.31
N LEU A 181 -11.72 -6.06 -0.23
CA LEU A 181 -13.03 -6.35 0.40
C LEU A 181 -13.27 -7.85 0.61
N GLU A 182 -12.78 -8.67 -0.30
CA GLU A 182 -12.92 -10.12 -0.16
C GLU A 182 -12.09 -10.67 1.00
N ASP A 183 -10.91 -10.08 1.26
CA ASP A 183 -10.10 -10.46 2.42
C ASP A 183 -10.78 -10.02 3.72
N ILE A 184 -11.38 -8.83 3.75
CA ILE A 184 -12.17 -8.34 4.88
C ILE A 184 -13.32 -9.30 5.19
N ALA A 185 -14.07 -9.71 4.17
CA ALA A 185 -15.20 -10.64 4.33
C ALA A 185 -14.73 -12.06 4.72
N ARG A 186 -13.69 -12.57 4.06
CA ARG A 186 -13.16 -13.93 4.26
C ARG A 186 -12.62 -14.16 5.66
N HIS A 187 -12.04 -13.13 6.27
CA HIS A 187 -11.38 -13.21 7.57
C HIS A 187 -12.17 -12.52 8.69
N ASP A 188 -13.41 -12.11 8.44
CA ASP A 188 -14.31 -11.44 9.40
C ASP A 188 -13.67 -10.18 10.02
N LEU A 189 -13.08 -9.33 9.18
CA LEU A 189 -12.32 -8.15 9.59
C LEU A 189 -13.14 -6.85 9.53
N GLY A 190 -14.45 -6.94 9.28
CA GLY A 190 -15.32 -5.77 9.12
C GLY A 190 -15.41 -4.85 10.34
N SER A 191 -15.03 -5.35 11.53
CA SER A 191 -15.02 -4.58 12.78
C SER A 191 -13.65 -4.01 13.17
N VAL A 192 -12.60 -4.22 12.36
CA VAL A 192 -11.23 -3.75 12.67
C VAL A 192 -11.13 -2.23 12.57
N TYR A 193 -11.90 -1.62 11.68
CA TYR A 193 -12.02 -0.18 11.51
C TYR A 193 -13.46 0.26 11.62
N SER A 194 -13.70 1.48 12.09
CA SER A 194 -15.05 2.07 12.21
C SER A 194 -15.73 2.23 10.85
N TYR A 195 -14.94 2.57 9.83
CA TYR A 195 -15.41 2.75 8.45
C TYR A 195 -14.43 2.11 7.46
N ILE A 196 -14.89 1.10 6.73
CA ILE A 196 -14.15 0.49 5.63
C ILE A 196 -14.80 0.91 4.31
N LEU A 197 -13.98 1.46 3.40
CA LEU A 197 -14.38 1.83 2.05
C LEU A 197 -13.67 0.91 1.03
N SER A 198 -14.14 0.97 -0.20
CA SER A 198 -13.54 0.22 -1.32
C SER A 198 -13.17 1.16 -2.47
N THR A 199 -12.02 0.89 -3.11
CA THR A 199 -11.65 1.52 -4.40
C THR A 199 -12.42 0.91 -5.59
N GLU A 200 -13.31 -0.05 -5.37
CA GLU A 200 -14.11 -0.80 -6.36
C GLU A 200 -13.30 -1.64 -7.36
N LYS A 201 -12.06 -1.35 -7.62
CA LYS A 201 -11.21 -2.05 -8.60
C LYS A 201 -10.03 -2.78 -7.96
N ALA A 202 -9.44 -3.69 -8.74
CA ALA A 202 -8.23 -4.43 -8.40
C ALA A 202 -6.99 -3.69 -8.94
N HIS A 203 -6.72 -2.48 -8.44
CA HIS A 203 -5.59 -1.68 -8.87
C HIS A 203 -4.52 -1.58 -7.80
N VAL A 204 -3.26 -1.79 -8.18
CA VAL A 204 -2.10 -1.39 -7.39
C VAL A 204 -2.06 0.13 -7.35
N GLY A 205 -1.95 0.71 -6.15
CA GLY A 205 -2.07 2.14 -5.94
C GLY A 205 -3.52 2.65 -6.12
N LEU A 206 -3.69 3.96 -6.05
CA LEU A 206 -4.94 4.65 -6.35
C LEU A 206 -4.85 5.28 -7.73
N SER A 207 -5.69 4.89 -8.66
CA SER A 207 -5.81 5.56 -9.97
C SER A 207 -6.91 6.62 -9.95
N GLY A 208 -6.91 7.54 -10.93
CA GLY A 208 -8.01 8.51 -11.06
C GLY A 208 -9.38 7.86 -11.24
N GLU A 209 -9.43 6.66 -11.82
CA GLU A 209 -10.66 5.88 -12.02
C GLU A 209 -11.19 5.25 -10.71
N ASP A 210 -10.37 5.16 -9.66
CA ASP A 210 -10.75 4.65 -8.35
C ASP A 210 -11.34 5.74 -7.44
N ILE A 211 -11.20 7.02 -7.85
CA ILE A 211 -11.74 8.17 -7.11
C ILE A 211 -13.21 8.33 -7.49
N THR A 212 -14.06 7.54 -6.86
CA THR A 212 -15.51 7.50 -7.10
C THR A 212 -16.28 7.40 -5.77
N GLY A 213 -17.52 7.81 -5.77
CA GLY A 213 -18.43 7.66 -4.63
C GLY A 213 -17.89 8.22 -3.30
N PRO A 214 -17.86 7.42 -2.22
CA PRO A 214 -17.35 7.89 -0.92
C PRO A 214 -15.89 8.32 -0.94
N ILE A 215 -15.03 7.68 -1.77
CA ILE A 215 -13.63 8.07 -1.93
C ILE A 215 -13.52 9.43 -2.60
N GLU A 216 -14.32 9.69 -3.64
CA GLU A 216 -14.36 10.99 -4.32
C GLU A 216 -14.78 12.11 -3.34
N ARG A 217 -15.80 11.86 -2.54
CA ARG A 217 -16.24 12.82 -1.51
C ARG A 217 -15.11 13.19 -0.55
N LEU A 218 -14.38 12.20 -0.03
CA LEU A 218 -13.28 12.41 0.90
C LEU A 218 -12.06 13.02 0.21
N TRP A 219 -11.78 12.59 -1.03
CA TRP A 219 -10.68 13.13 -1.82
C TRP A 219 -10.87 14.62 -2.11
N THR A 220 -12.08 15.04 -2.46
CA THR A 220 -12.41 16.45 -2.79
C THR A 220 -12.78 17.29 -1.56
N GLY A 221 -13.14 16.67 -0.45
CA GLY A 221 -13.66 17.31 0.75
C GLY A 221 -12.65 18.10 1.60
N GLY A 222 -11.36 18.11 1.24
CA GLY A 222 -10.32 18.91 1.91
C GLY A 222 -9.63 18.23 3.11
N GLY A 223 -10.17 17.15 3.68
CA GLY A 223 -9.60 16.44 4.82
C GLY A 223 -8.29 15.72 4.51
N PRO A 224 -7.44 15.37 5.48
CA PRO A 224 -6.17 14.70 5.24
C PRO A 224 -6.30 13.37 4.51
N VAL A 225 -5.34 13.06 3.64
CA VAL A 225 -5.20 11.73 3.02
C VAL A 225 -3.91 11.09 3.52
N ILE A 226 -3.99 9.90 4.08
CA ILE A 226 -2.85 9.04 4.40
C ILE A 226 -2.79 7.96 3.33
N ALA A 227 -1.67 7.89 2.59
CA ALA A 227 -1.46 6.91 1.53
C ALA A 227 -0.35 5.94 1.93
N LYS A 228 -0.72 4.66 2.09
CA LYS A 228 0.21 3.59 2.46
C LYS A 228 0.87 2.97 1.23
N GLY A 229 2.17 2.67 1.37
CA GLY A 229 2.94 1.91 0.39
C GLY A 229 3.38 2.66 -0.85
N MET A 230 4.31 2.04 -1.57
CA MET A 230 4.91 2.66 -2.76
C MET A 230 3.92 2.74 -3.94
N GLY A 231 3.01 1.78 -4.09
CA GLY A 231 2.03 1.80 -5.17
C GLY A 231 1.15 3.04 -5.16
N ASN A 232 0.67 3.46 -3.98
CA ASN A 232 -0.08 4.70 -3.82
C ASN A 232 0.80 5.94 -4.08
N PHE A 233 2.07 5.94 -3.62
CA PHE A 233 3.00 7.02 -3.94
C PHE A 233 3.24 7.14 -5.46
N GLU A 234 3.51 6.04 -6.14
CA GLU A 234 3.81 6.01 -7.57
C GLU A 234 2.65 6.49 -8.45
N THR A 235 1.41 6.28 -8.03
CA THR A 235 0.20 6.77 -8.73
C THR A 235 -0.12 8.20 -8.35
N ILE A 236 -0.34 8.48 -7.08
CA ILE A 236 -0.84 9.78 -6.59
C ILE A 236 0.17 10.90 -6.84
N SER A 237 1.48 10.63 -6.86
CA SER A 237 2.51 11.63 -7.19
C SER A 237 2.39 12.19 -8.62
N GLU A 238 1.63 11.52 -9.50
CA GLU A 238 1.36 11.95 -10.88
C GLU A 238 0.03 12.68 -11.05
N PHE A 239 -0.76 12.81 -9.97
CA PHE A 239 -2.01 13.56 -10.05
C PHE A 239 -1.72 15.05 -10.17
N ASP A 240 -2.40 15.70 -11.10
CA ASP A 240 -2.33 17.15 -11.31
C ASP A 240 -3.35 17.86 -10.41
N ASP A 241 -3.17 17.68 -9.10
CA ASP A 241 -3.93 18.37 -8.06
C ASP A 241 -3.01 18.81 -6.91
N GLU A 242 -3.45 19.79 -6.13
CA GLU A 242 -2.71 20.28 -4.95
C GLU A 242 -3.12 19.54 -3.67
N ARG A 243 -3.67 18.32 -3.79
CA ARG A 243 -4.14 17.54 -2.66
C ARG A 243 -3.02 17.25 -1.69
N GLN A 244 -3.24 17.57 -0.42
CA GLN A 244 -2.29 17.27 0.65
C GLN A 244 -2.39 15.78 1.00
N VAL A 245 -1.29 15.05 0.78
CA VAL A 245 -1.21 13.60 1.00
C VAL A 245 -0.01 13.28 1.87
N ILE A 246 -0.23 12.50 2.92
CA ILE A 246 0.81 11.96 3.80
C ILE A 246 1.15 10.56 3.31
N TYR A 247 2.32 10.38 2.73
CA TYR A 247 2.81 9.07 2.32
C TYR A 247 3.51 8.39 3.48
N ILE A 248 3.08 7.17 3.82
CA ILE A 248 3.72 6.32 4.84
C ILE A 248 4.14 5.01 4.16
N MET A 249 5.45 4.78 4.00
CA MET A 249 5.96 3.62 3.29
C MET A 249 7.41 3.28 3.64
N LYS A 250 7.83 2.07 3.26
CA LYS A 250 9.25 1.69 3.18
C LYS A 250 9.77 1.96 1.77
N VAL A 251 10.92 2.57 1.65
CA VAL A 251 11.61 2.78 0.37
C VAL A 251 12.26 1.45 -0.04
N LYS A 252 11.75 0.80 -1.09
CA LYS A 252 12.15 -0.57 -1.47
C LYS A 252 12.95 -0.64 -2.78
N CYS A 253 13.01 0.44 -3.57
CA CYS A 253 13.68 0.43 -4.87
C CYS A 253 14.42 1.74 -5.16
N PRO A 254 15.41 1.71 -6.08
CA PRO A 254 16.20 2.89 -6.43
C PRO A 254 15.36 4.03 -7.02
N ALA A 255 14.32 3.71 -7.80
CA ALA A 255 13.49 4.72 -8.45
C ALA A 255 12.70 5.56 -7.43
N VAL A 256 12.13 4.91 -6.40
CA VAL A 256 11.44 5.62 -5.30
C VAL A 256 12.45 6.32 -4.41
N ALA A 257 13.61 5.70 -4.10
CA ALA A 257 14.66 6.32 -3.30
C ALA A 257 15.10 7.68 -3.87
N GLU A 258 15.32 7.73 -5.18
CA GLU A 258 15.64 8.97 -5.89
C GLU A 258 14.49 9.99 -5.84
N ALA A 259 13.25 9.53 -6.07
CA ALA A 259 12.07 10.41 -6.09
C ALA A 259 11.80 11.08 -4.73
N VAL A 260 12.02 10.35 -3.62
CA VAL A 260 11.82 10.86 -2.26
C VAL A 260 13.10 11.36 -1.59
N GLN A 261 14.24 11.32 -2.29
CA GLN A 261 15.56 11.73 -1.78
C GLN A 261 15.90 11.03 -0.43
N SER A 262 15.74 9.72 -0.39
CA SER A 262 16.02 8.89 0.79
C SER A 262 16.75 7.59 0.36
N TRP A 263 17.14 6.76 1.32
CA TRP A 263 17.87 5.53 1.07
C TRP A 263 16.95 4.31 0.98
N ILE A 264 17.34 3.32 0.18
CA ILE A 264 16.63 2.04 0.16
C ILE A 264 16.70 1.40 1.56
N GLY A 265 15.55 0.92 2.04
CA GLY A 265 15.38 0.35 3.38
C GLY A 265 14.87 1.34 4.42
N THR A 266 14.92 2.64 4.16
CA THR A 266 14.36 3.67 5.06
C THR A 266 12.85 3.62 5.06
N TYR A 267 12.24 3.77 6.23
CA TYR A 267 10.81 4.01 6.40
C TYR A 267 10.57 5.51 6.42
N ILE A 268 9.58 5.97 5.71
CA ILE A 268 9.30 7.39 5.61
C ILE A 268 7.84 7.73 5.92
N ALA A 269 7.64 8.93 6.47
CA ALA A 269 6.35 9.62 6.49
C ALA A 269 6.56 11.05 5.96
N ARG A 270 6.05 11.34 4.77
CA ARG A 270 6.26 12.61 4.08
C ARG A 270 4.97 13.20 3.55
N VAL A 271 4.91 14.52 3.56
CA VAL A 271 3.78 15.28 3.04
C VAL A 271 4.11 15.78 1.63
N ARG A 272 3.17 15.53 0.70
CA ARG A 272 3.16 16.19 -0.60
C ARG A 272 2.78 17.66 -0.44
#